data_7d4e6a0361f71377e737297def608d92
#
_entry.id   7d4e6a0361f71377e737297def608d92
#
_cell.length_a   1.000
_cell.length_b   1.000
_cell.length_c   1.000
_cell.angle_alpha   90.00
_cell.angle_beta   90.00
_cell.angle_gamma   90.00
#
_symmetry.space_group_name_H-M   'P 1'
#
loop_
_entity.id
_entity.type
_entity.pdbx_description
1 polymer ?
#
loop_
_entity_poly.entity_id
_entity_poly.type
_entity_poly.pdbx_seq_one_letter_code
_entity_poly.pdbx_strand_id
1 'polypeptide(L)'
;MASKNRGEKSQKLVSLSRRLSLYKPPPHLNNSARRQHGIPKSANPKRAAVLICIFEGNDGELRVILTKRSSQLSSHSVALPGGKREEGDVDDVETALREAKEEIGLDPSLVDVVTVIEPYMTRFHVTVVPVIGILFDKKAFNPTPDASEVESVFDVPPEMFLKNENRREVEDEWMGDKFLCHFFDYQSGEKSYMIWAFTAAILIRVATIFYQRPPAFLERRPTFWNGIPDKDLGKL
;
A
#
# COMPACT_ATOMS: atom_id res chain seq x y z
N MET A 1 2.33 -33.74 26.15
CA MET A 1 3.29 -32.75 25.66
C MET A 1 3.12 -32.61 24.16
N ALA A 2 2.33 -31.67 23.69
CA ALA A 2 2.10 -31.46 22.27
C ALA A 2 3.15 -30.44 21.76
N SER A 3 4.11 -30.96 21.00
CA SER A 3 5.06 -30.13 20.26
C SER A 3 4.25 -29.28 19.27
N LYS A 4 4.16 -27.95 19.52
CA LYS A 4 3.70 -27.00 18.53
C LYS A 4 4.72 -27.01 17.38
N ASN A 5 4.36 -27.72 16.32
CA ASN A 5 5.02 -27.61 15.03
C ASN A 5 4.80 -26.16 14.56
N ARG A 6 5.74 -25.26 14.86
CA ARG A 6 5.83 -23.95 14.18
C ARG A 6 6.15 -24.28 12.73
N GLY A 7 5.16 -24.15 11.86
CA GLY A 7 5.32 -24.34 10.43
C GLY A 7 6.57 -23.58 9.95
N GLU A 8 7.36 -24.25 9.13
CA GLU A 8 8.59 -23.68 8.55
C GLU A 8 8.21 -22.40 7.80
N LYS A 9 8.82 -21.26 8.20
CA LYS A 9 8.55 -19.97 7.54
C LYS A 9 8.95 -20.06 6.08
N SER A 10 8.10 -19.60 5.17
CA SER A 10 8.41 -19.57 3.73
C SER A 10 9.75 -18.89 3.45
N GLN A 11 10.62 -19.59 2.73
CA GLN A 11 11.94 -19.04 2.34
C GLN A 11 11.80 -17.81 1.43
N LYS A 12 10.75 -17.75 0.59
CA LYS A 12 10.42 -16.61 -0.25
C LYS A 12 10.14 -15.38 0.62
N LEU A 13 9.28 -15.51 1.64
CA LEU A 13 8.95 -14.42 2.57
C LEU A 13 10.14 -14.03 3.46
N VAL A 14 10.95 -14.99 3.93
CA VAL A 14 12.17 -14.70 4.70
C VAL A 14 13.16 -13.91 3.88
N SER A 15 13.38 -14.29 2.62
CA SER A 15 14.28 -13.58 1.72
C SER A 15 13.78 -12.17 1.40
N LEU A 16 12.46 -12.02 1.19
CA LEU A 16 11.82 -10.73 0.98
C LEU A 16 11.98 -9.84 2.22
N SER A 17 11.69 -10.36 3.42
CA SER A 17 11.85 -9.64 4.69
C SER A 17 13.25 -9.08 4.86
N ARG A 18 14.27 -9.92 4.68
CA ARG A 18 15.68 -9.48 4.78
C ARG A 18 16.02 -8.36 3.80
N ARG A 19 15.56 -8.47 2.57
CA ARG A 19 15.81 -7.43 1.56
C ARG A 19 15.10 -6.14 1.89
N LEU A 20 13.84 -6.20 2.32
CA LEU A 20 13.06 -5.03 2.68
C LEU A 20 13.57 -4.33 3.93
N SER A 21 14.13 -5.07 4.91
CA SER A 21 14.73 -4.46 6.11
C SER A 21 15.97 -3.60 5.80
N LEU A 22 16.59 -3.81 4.64
CA LEU A 22 17.69 -2.98 4.14
C LEU A 22 17.23 -1.78 3.31
N TYR A 23 15.93 -1.72 2.97
CA TYR A 23 15.38 -0.63 2.20
C TYR A 23 15.50 0.69 2.96
N LYS A 24 16.08 1.68 2.29
CA LYS A 24 16.12 3.07 2.80
C LYS A 24 15.32 3.93 1.84
N PRO A 25 14.24 4.56 2.32
CA PRO A 25 13.53 5.51 1.48
C PRO A 25 14.50 6.60 1.00
N PRO A 26 14.36 7.06 -0.26
CA PRO A 26 15.13 8.19 -0.74
C PRO A 26 14.95 9.39 0.19
N PRO A 27 15.99 10.21 0.42
CA PRO A 27 15.87 11.38 1.27
C PRO A 27 14.76 12.28 0.73
N HIS A 28 13.79 12.61 1.58
CA HIS A 28 12.67 13.47 1.20
C HIS A 28 13.21 14.82 0.74
N LEU A 29 12.87 15.21 -0.48
CA LEU A 29 13.01 16.58 -0.96
C LEU A 29 11.96 17.46 -0.28
N ASN A 30 11.98 17.44 1.05
CA ASN A 30 10.89 17.80 1.96
C ASN A 30 10.45 19.26 1.94
N ASN A 31 11.19 20.19 1.31
CA ASN A 31 10.86 21.60 1.43
C ASN A 31 10.65 22.31 0.09
N SER A 32 11.23 21.82 -0.99
CA SER A 32 11.17 22.49 -2.28
C SER A 32 9.85 22.26 -3.00
N ALA A 33 9.39 21.01 -3.06
CA ALA A 33 8.11 20.68 -3.72
C ALA A 33 6.91 21.27 -2.96
N ARG A 34 6.93 21.25 -1.63
CA ARG A 34 5.89 21.91 -0.81
C ARG A 34 5.80 23.41 -1.05
N ARG A 35 6.95 24.09 -1.27
CA ARG A 35 6.99 25.54 -1.57
C ARG A 35 6.51 25.86 -2.98
N GLN A 36 6.83 24.99 -3.95
CA GLN A 36 6.41 25.18 -5.33
C GLN A 36 4.90 25.03 -5.53
N HIS A 37 4.23 24.19 -4.76
CA HIS A 37 2.79 23.95 -4.88
C HIS A 37 1.93 24.73 -3.88
N GLY A 38 2.50 25.70 -3.16
CA GLY A 38 1.73 26.57 -2.26
C GLY A 38 1.06 25.86 -1.09
N ILE A 39 1.56 24.68 -0.70
CA ILE A 39 0.98 23.86 0.37
C ILE A 39 1.21 24.57 1.71
N PRO A 40 0.15 24.96 2.44
CA PRO A 40 0.29 25.67 3.71
C PRO A 40 1.10 24.83 4.72
N LYS A 41 1.95 25.49 5.49
CA LYS A 41 2.49 24.90 6.71
C LYS A 41 1.36 24.82 7.72
N SER A 42 0.60 23.73 7.73
CA SER A 42 -0.35 23.47 8.81
C SER A 42 0.42 23.19 10.10
N ALA A 43 -0.01 23.77 11.20
CA ALA A 43 0.54 23.49 12.53
C ALA A 43 0.33 22.02 12.94
N ASN A 44 -0.64 21.34 12.34
CA ASN A 44 -0.93 19.92 12.56
C ASN A 44 -1.30 19.27 11.20
N PRO A 45 -0.33 18.76 10.43
CA PRO A 45 -0.60 18.14 9.14
C PRO A 45 -1.41 16.86 9.35
N LYS A 46 -2.54 16.74 8.63
CA LYS A 46 -3.34 15.50 8.62
C LYS A 46 -2.44 14.35 8.18
N ARG A 47 -2.44 13.27 8.95
CA ARG A 47 -1.61 12.09 8.72
C ARG A 47 -2.47 10.83 8.74
N ALA A 48 -2.10 9.87 7.91
CA ALA A 48 -2.73 8.57 7.80
C ALA A 48 -1.65 7.52 7.53
N ALA A 49 -1.94 6.27 7.81
CA ALA A 49 -1.06 5.17 7.46
C ALA A 49 -1.86 4.01 6.86
N VAL A 50 -1.23 3.27 5.95
CA VAL A 50 -1.83 2.11 5.30
C VAL A 50 -0.90 0.90 5.41
N LEU A 51 -1.47 -0.27 5.62
CA LEU A 51 -0.74 -1.52 5.74
C LEU A 51 -0.67 -2.25 4.39
N ILE A 52 0.55 -2.50 3.92
CA ILE A 52 0.82 -3.42 2.82
C ILE A 52 1.14 -4.77 3.47
N CYS A 53 0.10 -5.55 3.73
CA CYS A 53 0.24 -6.87 4.33
C CYS A 53 0.47 -7.93 3.26
N ILE A 54 1.66 -8.54 3.28
CA ILE A 54 2.12 -9.50 2.28
C ILE A 54 2.15 -10.89 2.89
N PHE A 55 1.71 -11.86 2.09
CA PHE A 55 1.79 -13.27 2.43
C PHE A 55 2.08 -14.11 1.18
N GLU A 56 2.37 -15.39 1.37
CA GLU A 56 2.47 -16.36 0.29
C GLU A 56 1.14 -17.09 0.13
N GLY A 57 0.57 -17.03 -1.08
CA GLY A 57 -0.65 -17.75 -1.44
C GLY A 57 -0.45 -19.26 -1.53
N ASN A 58 -1.54 -20.01 -1.66
CA ASN A 58 -1.48 -21.47 -1.81
C ASN A 58 -0.78 -21.91 -3.10
N ASP A 59 -0.71 -21.02 -4.09
CA ASP A 59 0.01 -21.19 -5.35
C ASP A 59 1.53 -20.89 -5.24
N GLY A 60 2.00 -20.52 -4.03
CA GLY A 60 3.37 -20.08 -3.78
C GLY A 60 3.69 -18.68 -4.28
N GLU A 61 2.72 -17.92 -4.77
CA GLU A 61 2.92 -16.56 -5.22
C GLU A 61 2.70 -15.56 -4.08
N LEU A 62 3.42 -14.42 -4.16
CA LEU A 62 3.18 -13.33 -3.23
C LEU A 62 1.80 -12.73 -3.45
N ARG A 63 1.14 -12.40 -2.36
CA ARG A 63 -0.17 -11.76 -2.32
C ARG A 63 -0.16 -10.56 -1.40
N VAL A 64 -0.95 -9.54 -1.71
CA VAL A 64 -1.19 -8.37 -0.86
C VAL A 64 -2.68 -8.26 -0.56
N ILE A 65 -3.00 -7.99 0.70
CA ILE A 65 -4.39 -7.84 1.17
C ILE A 65 -4.92 -6.47 0.77
N LEU A 66 -6.12 -6.45 0.21
CA LEU A 66 -6.88 -5.25 -0.15
C LEU A 66 -8.30 -5.32 0.42
N THR A 67 -8.92 -4.16 0.54
CA THR A 67 -10.32 -3.99 0.94
C THR A 67 -11.11 -3.33 -0.18
N LYS A 68 -12.36 -3.73 -0.34
CA LYS A 68 -13.36 -2.95 -1.07
C LYS A 68 -14.17 -2.20 -0.02
N ARG A 69 -14.19 -0.88 -0.09
CA ARG A 69 -14.91 -0.04 0.87
C ARG A 69 -16.42 -0.24 0.74
N SER A 70 -17.11 -0.14 1.87
CA SER A 70 -18.57 -0.23 1.93
C SER A 70 -19.23 0.83 1.05
N SER A 71 -20.34 0.46 0.41
CA SER A 71 -21.17 1.38 -0.38
C SER A 71 -21.82 2.49 0.45
N GLN A 72 -21.84 2.35 1.77
CA GLN A 72 -22.31 3.39 2.70
C GLN A 72 -21.31 4.57 2.80
N LEU A 73 -20.05 4.32 2.50
CA LEU A 73 -19.02 5.34 2.34
C LEU A 73 -19.03 5.82 0.89
N SER A 74 -18.86 7.09 0.64
CA SER A 74 -19.05 7.79 -0.63
C SER A 74 -18.28 7.25 -1.86
N SER A 75 -17.53 6.16 -1.75
CA SER A 75 -16.85 5.52 -2.88
C SER A 75 -16.71 4.01 -2.68
N HIS A 76 -17.11 3.23 -3.69
CA HIS A 76 -16.85 1.79 -3.82
C HIS A 76 -15.37 1.51 -4.16
N SER A 77 -14.44 2.29 -3.64
CA SER A 77 -13.03 2.21 -4.02
C SER A 77 -12.34 1.04 -3.33
N VAL A 78 -11.39 0.46 -4.06
CA VAL A 78 -10.43 -0.49 -3.50
C VAL A 78 -9.35 0.28 -2.77
N ALA A 79 -9.00 -0.17 -1.57
CA ALA A 79 -7.98 0.45 -0.73
C ALA A 79 -7.05 -0.60 -0.08
N LEU A 80 -5.91 -0.15 0.39
CA LEU A 80 -5.13 -0.85 1.40
C LEU A 80 -5.79 -0.64 2.76
N PRO A 81 -5.79 -1.64 3.67
CA PRO A 81 -6.23 -1.44 5.04
C PRO A 81 -5.47 -0.27 5.69
N GLY A 82 -6.18 0.64 6.32
CA GLY A 82 -5.56 1.81 6.91
C GLY A 82 -6.43 3.04 6.97
N GLY A 83 -6.01 4.01 7.77
CA GLY A 83 -6.79 5.20 8.00
C GLY A 83 -6.01 6.33 8.65
N LYS A 84 -6.73 7.22 9.33
CA LYS A 84 -6.16 8.42 9.93
C LYS A 84 -5.45 8.10 11.24
N ARG A 85 -4.33 8.80 11.45
CA ARG A 85 -3.67 8.77 12.74
C ARG A 85 -4.54 9.41 13.81
N GLU A 86 -4.69 8.71 14.93
CA GLU A 86 -5.38 9.18 16.12
C GLU A 86 -4.41 9.66 17.19
N GLU A 87 -4.91 10.36 18.21
CA GLU A 87 -4.10 10.92 19.27
C GLU A 87 -3.38 9.86 20.12
N GLY A 88 -3.96 8.65 20.21
CA GLY A 88 -3.38 7.51 20.92
C GLY A 88 -2.27 6.78 20.18
N ASP A 89 -2.15 6.98 18.86
CA ASP A 89 -1.16 6.26 18.05
C ASP A 89 0.25 6.80 18.29
N VAL A 90 1.19 5.94 18.69
CA VAL A 90 2.58 6.31 18.94
C VAL A 90 3.28 6.73 17.64
N ASP A 91 3.03 5.96 16.54
CA ASP A 91 3.62 6.20 15.23
C ASP A 91 2.72 5.73 14.09
N ASP A 92 3.21 5.81 12.84
CA ASP A 92 2.47 5.39 11.65
C ASP A 92 2.32 3.86 11.55
N VAL A 93 3.22 3.11 12.17
CA VAL A 93 3.15 1.65 12.21
C VAL A 93 1.96 1.23 13.06
N GLU A 94 1.83 1.82 14.23
CA GLU A 94 0.70 1.56 15.13
C GLU A 94 -0.62 1.96 14.48
N THR A 95 -0.69 3.14 13.84
CA THR A 95 -1.87 3.56 13.06
C THR A 95 -2.27 2.50 12.02
N ALA A 96 -1.32 2.04 11.19
CA ALA A 96 -1.61 1.07 10.12
C ALA A 96 -2.09 -0.29 10.67
N LEU A 97 -1.50 -0.74 11.77
CA LEU A 97 -1.86 -2.02 12.41
C LEU A 97 -3.20 -1.92 13.14
N ARG A 98 -3.48 -0.83 13.84
CA ARG A 98 -4.77 -0.58 14.51
C ARG A 98 -5.90 -0.57 13.49
N GLU A 99 -5.77 0.22 12.44
CA GLU A 99 -6.78 0.32 11.38
C GLU A 99 -7.01 -1.02 10.67
N ALA A 100 -5.95 -1.78 10.37
CA ALA A 100 -6.09 -3.11 9.79
C ALA A 100 -6.81 -4.10 10.74
N LYS A 101 -6.62 -3.97 12.04
CA LYS A 101 -7.37 -4.74 13.04
C LYS A 101 -8.84 -4.35 13.07
N GLU A 102 -9.15 -3.06 13.06
CA GLU A 102 -10.50 -2.52 13.07
C GLU A 102 -11.25 -2.84 11.78
N GLU A 103 -10.65 -2.58 10.62
CA GLU A 103 -11.30 -2.76 9.31
C GLU A 103 -11.50 -4.22 8.93
N ILE A 104 -10.51 -5.11 9.20
CA ILE A 104 -10.52 -6.49 8.69
C ILE A 104 -10.24 -7.58 9.73
N GLY A 105 -10.10 -7.23 11.00
CA GLY A 105 -9.82 -8.17 12.09
C GLY A 105 -8.40 -8.76 12.07
N LEU A 106 -7.44 -8.10 11.41
CA LEU A 106 -6.06 -8.57 11.37
C LEU A 106 -5.35 -8.29 12.70
N ASP A 107 -5.05 -9.35 13.47
CA ASP A 107 -4.32 -9.21 14.72
C ASP A 107 -2.89 -8.69 14.43
N PRO A 108 -2.49 -7.54 15.01
CA PRO A 108 -1.14 -6.99 14.88
C PRO A 108 -0.02 -7.99 15.21
N SER A 109 -0.24 -8.92 16.14
CA SER A 109 0.74 -9.94 16.53
C SER A 109 1.08 -10.95 15.43
N LEU A 110 0.25 -11.04 14.38
CA LEU A 110 0.48 -11.90 13.21
C LEU A 110 1.35 -11.23 12.15
N VAL A 111 1.57 -9.91 12.25
CA VAL A 111 2.25 -9.13 11.23
C VAL A 111 3.66 -8.76 11.68
N ASP A 112 4.66 -9.31 11.00
CA ASP A 112 6.05 -8.87 11.14
C ASP A 112 6.26 -7.59 10.31
N VAL A 113 6.22 -6.41 10.94
CA VAL A 113 6.50 -5.14 10.26
C VAL A 113 7.98 -5.09 9.88
N VAL A 114 8.24 -4.83 8.60
CA VAL A 114 9.60 -4.92 8.03
C VAL A 114 10.18 -3.55 7.73
N THR A 115 9.39 -2.66 7.16
CA THR A 115 9.85 -1.31 6.79
C THR A 115 8.67 -0.38 6.54
N VAL A 116 9.00 0.90 6.47
CA VAL A 116 8.11 1.98 6.05
C VAL A 116 8.71 2.58 4.79
N ILE A 117 7.91 2.77 3.75
CA ILE A 117 8.38 3.42 2.53
C ILE A 117 8.05 4.92 2.54
N GLU A 118 8.52 5.64 1.53
CA GLU A 118 8.32 7.07 1.41
C GLU A 118 6.84 7.47 1.51
N PRO A 119 6.51 8.50 2.31
CA PRO A 119 5.14 8.97 2.44
C PRO A 119 4.68 9.71 1.17
N TYR A 120 3.38 9.67 0.95
CA TYR A 120 2.69 10.32 -0.16
C TYR A 120 1.79 11.44 0.36
N MET A 121 1.73 12.55 -0.37
CA MET A 121 0.76 13.62 -0.11
C MET A 121 -0.44 13.45 -1.03
N THR A 122 -1.65 13.45 -0.46
CA THR A 122 -2.88 13.47 -1.24
C THR A 122 -3.27 14.89 -1.67
N ARG A 123 -4.17 15.02 -2.65
CA ARG A 123 -4.79 16.31 -3.04
C ARG A 123 -5.49 17.02 -1.87
N PHE A 124 -5.86 16.29 -0.83
CA PHE A 124 -6.50 16.84 0.37
C PHE A 124 -5.49 17.23 1.46
N HIS A 125 -4.21 17.30 1.13
CA HIS A 125 -3.12 17.60 2.05
C HIS A 125 -3.01 16.62 3.24
N VAL A 126 -3.40 15.38 3.02
CA VAL A 126 -3.17 14.29 3.96
C VAL A 126 -1.87 13.60 3.57
N THR A 127 -0.94 13.47 4.52
CA THR A 127 0.26 12.64 4.34
C THR A 127 -0.10 11.19 4.66
N VAL A 128 0.02 10.30 3.69
CA VAL A 128 -0.22 8.85 3.85
C VAL A 128 1.11 8.12 3.87
N VAL A 129 1.31 7.31 4.90
CA VAL A 129 2.54 6.55 5.12
C VAL A 129 2.28 5.06 4.86
N PRO A 130 2.89 4.47 3.83
CA PRO A 130 2.76 3.04 3.59
C PRO A 130 3.71 2.25 4.50
N VAL A 131 3.16 1.31 5.26
CA VAL A 131 3.86 0.39 6.16
C VAL A 131 3.84 -1.01 5.56
N ILE A 132 5.00 -1.64 5.41
CA ILE A 132 5.12 -2.99 4.86
C ILE A 132 5.24 -4.00 6.00
N GLY A 133 4.31 -4.94 6.04
CA GLY A 133 4.29 -6.04 6.98
C GLY A 133 4.17 -7.40 6.28
N ILE A 134 4.73 -8.44 6.89
CA ILE A 134 4.68 -9.80 6.40
C ILE A 134 3.83 -10.66 7.34
N LEU A 135 2.84 -11.33 6.77
CA LEU A 135 2.03 -12.33 7.42
C LEU A 135 2.58 -13.72 7.05
N PHE A 136 3.42 -14.29 7.92
CA PHE A 136 4.05 -15.59 7.67
C PHE A 136 3.06 -16.76 7.77
N ASP A 137 2.10 -16.67 8.67
CA ASP A 137 1.06 -17.68 8.84
C ASP A 137 -0.30 -17.15 8.38
N LYS A 138 -0.56 -17.24 7.06
CA LYS A 138 -1.85 -16.84 6.49
C LYS A 138 -3.04 -17.59 7.10
N LYS A 139 -2.83 -18.84 7.58
CA LYS A 139 -3.91 -19.66 8.14
C LYS A 139 -4.37 -19.17 9.51
N ALA A 140 -3.52 -18.43 10.22
CA ALA A 140 -3.88 -17.78 11.49
C ALA A 140 -4.80 -16.57 11.30
N PHE A 141 -4.85 -15.99 10.09
CA PHE A 141 -5.71 -14.86 9.78
C PHE A 141 -7.00 -15.31 9.12
N ASN A 142 -8.11 -15.10 9.81
CA ASN A 142 -9.45 -15.24 9.27
C ASN A 142 -10.10 -13.87 9.21
N PRO A 143 -10.31 -13.28 8.01
CA PRO A 143 -10.87 -11.94 7.88
C PRO A 143 -12.24 -11.79 8.53
N THR A 144 -12.39 -10.75 9.36
CA THR A 144 -13.65 -10.33 9.96
C THR A 144 -13.88 -8.86 9.64
N PRO A 145 -14.36 -8.54 8.40
CA PRO A 145 -14.52 -7.15 7.99
C PRO A 145 -15.59 -6.46 8.81
N ASP A 146 -15.33 -5.20 9.19
CA ASP A 146 -16.36 -4.30 9.70
C ASP A 146 -17.27 -3.88 8.54
N ALA A 147 -18.50 -4.36 8.54
CA ALA A 147 -19.45 -4.12 7.46
C ALA A 147 -19.82 -2.64 7.26
N SER A 148 -19.58 -1.79 8.25
CA SER A 148 -19.79 -0.33 8.13
C SER A 148 -18.73 0.32 7.24
N GLU A 149 -17.51 -0.25 7.15
CA GLU A 149 -16.39 0.31 6.41
C GLU A 149 -15.96 -0.54 5.22
N VAL A 150 -16.02 -1.86 5.33
CA VAL A 150 -15.47 -2.82 4.37
C VAL A 150 -16.55 -3.77 3.85
N GLU A 151 -16.81 -3.71 2.54
CA GLU A 151 -17.73 -4.62 1.85
C GLU A 151 -17.11 -6.01 1.65
N SER A 152 -15.82 -6.05 1.32
CA SER A 152 -15.10 -7.31 1.14
C SER A 152 -13.59 -7.16 1.30
N VAL A 153 -12.96 -8.24 1.77
CA VAL A 153 -11.50 -8.41 1.83
C VAL A 153 -11.10 -9.38 0.74
N PHE A 154 -10.07 -9.06 -0.02
CA PHE A 154 -9.51 -9.91 -1.07
C PHE A 154 -8.00 -9.71 -1.16
N ASP A 155 -7.34 -10.50 -1.97
CA ASP A 155 -5.91 -10.36 -2.21
C ASP A 155 -5.59 -10.39 -3.70
N VAL A 156 -4.45 -9.77 -4.05
CA VAL A 156 -3.96 -9.68 -5.42
C VAL A 156 -2.47 -10.00 -5.49
N PRO A 157 -1.97 -10.54 -6.62
CA PRO A 157 -0.53 -10.69 -6.81
C PRO A 157 0.11 -9.32 -7.06
N PRO A 158 1.08 -8.87 -6.24
CA PRO A 158 1.72 -7.55 -6.44
C PRO A 158 2.37 -7.41 -7.81
N GLU A 159 2.79 -8.49 -8.44
CA GLU A 159 3.44 -8.48 -9.74
C GLU A 159 2.54 -7.92 -10.87
N MET A 160 1.21 -8.02 -10.73
CA MET A 160 0.27 -7.47 -11.72
C MET A 160 0.45 -5.97 -11.94
N PHE A 161 0.90 -5.24 -10.92
CA PHE A 161 1.11 -3.79 -11.00
C PHE A 161 2.38 -3.40 -11.78
N LEU A 162 3.16 -4.36 -12.24
CA LEU A 162 4.30 -4.13 -13.15
C LEU A 162 3.99 -4.53 -14.59
N LYS A 163 2.82 -5.11 -14.84
CA LYS A 163 2.42 -5.64 -16.16
C LYS A 163 1.46 -4.71 -16.87
N ASN A 164 1.38 -4.86 -18.18
CA ASN A 164 0.47 -4.07 -19.02
C ASN A 164 -0.92 -4.73 -19.19
N GLU A 165 -1.02 -6.01 -18.82
CA GLU A 165 -2.26 -6.76 -18.89
C GLU A 165 -3.29 -6.22 -17.92
N ASN A 166 -4.55 -6.10 -18.35
CA ASN A 166 -5.69 -5.60 -17.56
C ASN A 166 -5.46 -4.20 -16.96
N ARG A 167 -4.61 -3.41 -17.62
CA ARG A 167 -4.28 -2.04 -17.23
C ARG A 167 -4.76 -1.04 -18.28
N ARG A 168 -5.23 0.09 -17.83
CA ARG A 168 -5.43 1.29 -18.62
C ARG A 168 -4.93 2.52 -17.88
N GLU A 169 -4.74 3.61 -18.57
CA GLU A 169 -4.30 4.88 -18.01
C GLU A 169 -5.11 6.04 -18.57
N VAL A 170 -5.20 7.11 -17.78
CA VAL A 170 -5.81 8.36 -18.17
C VAL A 170 -4.86 9.48 -17.75
N GLU A 171 -4.57 10.41 -18.65
CA GLU A 171 -3.86 11.63 -18.29
C GLU A 171 -4.77 12.50 -17.41
N ASP A 172 -4.26 12.92 -16.27
CA ASP A 172 -4.92 13.83 -15.34
C ASP A 172 -3.99 14.99 -15.02
N GLU A 173 -4.54 16.10 -14.55
CA GLU A 173 -3.79 17.29 -14.21
C GLU A 173 -4.25 17.84 -12.87
N TRP A 174 -3.30 18.25 -12.04
CA TRP A 174 -3.57 18.97 -10.81
C TRP A 174 -2.53 20.07 -10.58
N MET A 175 -3.02 21.30 -10.42
CA MET A 175 -2.18 22.49 -10.23
C MET A 175 -1.08 22.66 -11.30
N GLY A 176 -1.38 22.32 -12.57
CA GLY A 176 -0.44 22.40 -13.68
C GLY A 176 0.52 21.23 -13.80
N ASP A 177 0.46 20.25 -12.90
CA ASP A 177 1.25 19.03 -12.92
C ASP A 177 0.46 17.92 -13.62
N LYS A 178 0.93 17.50 -14.81
CA LYS A 178 0.30 16.44 -15.61
C LYS A 178 0.89 15.08 -15.24
N PHE A 179 0.02 14.11 -14.98
CA PHE A 179 0.41 12.77 -14.58
C PHE A 179 -0.50 11.70 -15.21
N LEU A 180 -0.11 10.44 -15.09
CA LEU A 180 -0.91 9.30 -15.53
C LEU A 180 -1.58 8.64 -14.34
N CYS A 181 -2.90 8.60 -14.38
CA CYS A 181 -3.70 7.83 -13.44
C CYS A 181 -3.88 6.42 -13.98
N HIS A 182 -3.33 5.42 -13.29
CA HIS A 182 -3.39 4.02 -13.69
C HIS A 182 -4.59 3.32 -13.06
N PHE A 183 -5.21 2.44 -13.83
CA PHE A 183 -6.32 1.57 -13.45
C PHE A 183 -5.95 0.13 -13.77
N PHE A 184 -6.18 -0.76 -12.80
CA PHE A 184 -5.96 -2.19 -12.95
C PHE A 184 -7.25 -2.93 -12.65
N ASP A 185 -7.70 -3.76 -13.59
CA ASP A 185 -8.86 -4.60 -13.41
C ASP A 185 -8.40 -5.99 -12.92
N TYR A 186 -9.00 -6.46 -11.83
CA TYR A 186 -8.67 -7.73 -11.20
C TYR A 186 -9.94 -8.56 -10.99
N GLN A 187 -9.88 -9.82 -11.41
CA GLN A 187 -10.97 -10.78 -11.24
C GLN A 187 -10.62 -11.77 -10.14
N SER A 188 -11.48 -11.91 -9.14
CA SER A 188 -11.40 -12.93 -8.09
C SER A 188 -12.72 -13.69 -7.99
N GLY A 189 -12.74 -14.92 -8.54
CA GLY A 189 -13.97 -15.66 -8.72
C GLY A 189 -14.96 -14.89 -9.60
N GLU A 190 -16.17 -14.72 -9.11
CA GLU A 190 -17.23 -13.96 -9.81
C GLU A 190 -17.16 -12.44 -9.58
N LYS A 191 -16.27 -11.96 -8.69
CA LYS A 191 -16.15 -10.55 -8.34
C LYS A 191 -15.06 -9.87 -9.16
N SER A 192 -15.38 -8.68 -9.67
CA SER A 192 -14.45 -7.80 -10.36
C SER A 192 -14.12 -6.59 -9.49
N TYR A 193 -12.83 -6.24 -9.46
CA TYR A 193 -12.30 -5.12 -8.70
C TYR A 193 -11.49 -4.20 -9.59
N MET A 194 -11.71 -2.90 -9.47
CA MET A 194 -10.91 -1.88 -10.13
C MET A 194 -10.01 -1.21 -9.10
N ILE A 195 -8.69 -1.40 -9.26
CA ILE A 195 -7.66 -0.81 -8.40
C ILE A 195 -7.07 0.37 -9.15
N TRP A 196 -7.16 1.57 -8.59
CA TRP A 196 -6.81 2.77 -9.33
C TRP A 196 -6.25 3.90 -8.45
N ALA A 197 -5.84 4.97 -9.08
CA ALA A 197 -5.37 6.21 -8.47
C ALA A 197 -4.30 5.95 -7.39
N PHE A 198 -4.52 6.43 -6.19
CA PHE A 198 -3.57 6.42 -5.09
C PHE A 198 -3.18 5.00 -4.64
N THR A 199 -4.15 4.09 -4.56
CA THR A 199 -3.90 2.68 -4.21
C THR A 199 -3.03 2.00 -5.27
N ALA A 200 -3.34 2.20 -6.56
CA ALA A 200 -2.53 1.66 -7.65
C ALA A 200 -1.09 2.21 -7.62
N ALA A 201 -0.94 3.50 -7.37
CA ALA A 201 0.37 4.14 -7.31
C ALA A 201 1.27 3.57 -6.20
N ILE A 202 0.72 3.37 -5.00
CA ILE A 202 1.45 2.73 -3.91
C ILE A 202 1.83 1.29 -4.31
N LEU A 203 0.92 0.54 -4.91
CA LEU A 203 1.15 -0.86 -5.28
C LEU A 203 2.14 -1.03 -6.44
N ILE A 204 2.16 -0.11 -7.42
CA ILE A 204 3.21 -0.06 -8.46
C ILE A 204 4.59 0.12 -7.78
N ARG A 205 4.70 1.07 -6.85
CA ARG A 205 5.95 1.33 -6.13
C ARG A 205 6.39 0.13 -5.30
N VAL A 206 5.48 -0.45 -4.54
CA VAL A 206 5.72 -1.65 -3.72
C VAL A 206 6.18 -2.82 -4.59
N ALA A 207 5.50 -3.07 -5.72
CA ALA A 207 5.89 -4.11 -6.65
C ALA A 207 7.28 -3.86 -7.26
N THR A 208 7.61 -2.61 -7.61
CA THR A 208 8.95 -2.23 -8.08
C THR A 208 10.02 -2.58 -7.04
N ILE A 209 9.78 -2.30 -5.77
CA ILE A 209 10.70 -2.64 -4.67
C ILE A 209 10.80 -4.17 -4.49
N PHE A 210 9.68 -4.91 -4.57
CA PHE A 210 9.66 -6.35 -4.36
C PHE A 210 10.36 -7.13 -5.46
N TYR A 211 10.13 -6.74 -6.70
CA TYR A 211 10.65 -7.47 -7.87
C TYR A 211 11.92 -6.84 -8.44
N GLN A 212 12.37 -5.70 -7.89
CA GLN A 212 13.58 -4.98 -8.32
C GLN A 212 13.62 -4.71 -9.83
N ARG A 213 12.48 -4.37 -10.39
CA ARG A 213 12.34 -3.99 -11.80
C ARG A 213 11.24 -2.94 -11.99
N PRO A 214 11.39 -2.05 -12.97
CA PRO A 214 10.34 -1.07 -13.28
C PRO A 214 9.09 -1.75 -13.86
N PRO A 215 7.95 -1.04 -13.89
CA PRO A 215 6.78 -1.48 -14.64
C PRO A 215 7.07 -1.52 -16.15
N ALA A 216 6.30 -2.35 -16.87
CA ALA A 216 6.38 -2.49 -18.34
C ALA A 216 5.69 -1.34 -19.10
N PHE A 217 5.33 -0.26 -18.40
CA PHE A 217 4.63 0.92 -18.93
C PHE A 217 5.24 2.20 -18.36
N LEU A 218 4.89 3.33 -18.98
CA LEU A 218 5.31 4.64 -18.48
C LEU A 218 4.54 4.96 -17.20
N GLU A 219 5.27 5.19 -16.12
CA GLU A 219 4.73 5.69 -14.86
C GLU A 219 5.09 7.17 -14.71
N ARG A 220 4.19 8.07 -15.11
CA ARG A 220 4.36 9.50 -14.90
C ARG A 220 3.58 9.94 -13.66
N ARG A 221 4.29 10.07 -12.53
CA ARG A 221 3.72 10.41 -11.23
C ARG A 221 3.54 11.91 -11.07
N PRO A 222 2.53 12.34 -10.29
CA PRO A 222 2.45 13.72 -9.88
C PRO A 222 3.59 14.06 -8.90
N THR A 223 4.25 15.21 -9.13
CA THR A 223 5.39 15.66 -8.31
C THR A 223 5.00 15.97 -6.87
N PHE A 224 3.72 16.28 -6.62
CA PHE A 224 3.23 16.60 -5.28
C PHE A 224 3.14 15.37 -4.34
N TRP A 225 3.16 14.14 -4.86
CA TRP A 225 3.02 12.95 -4.01
C TRP A 225 4.18 12.82 -3.02
N ASN A 226 5.40 12.87 -3.50
CA ASN A 226 6.59 12.72 -2.64
C ASN A 226 7.77 13.61 -3.06
N GLY A 227 7.63 14.40 -4.11
CA GLY A 227 8.69 15.26 -4.61
C GLY A 227 9.90 14.54 -5.19
N ILE A 228 9.80 13.23 -5.42
CA ILE A 228 10.87 12.43 -6.01
C ILE A 228 10.66 12.38 -7.52
N PRO A 229 11.58 12.90 -8.33
CA PRO A 229 11.49 12.80 -9.78
C PRO A 229 11.53 11.33 -10.24
N ASP A 230 10.77 10.97 -11.28
CA ASP A 230 10.69 9.60 -11.81
C ASP A 230 12.05 8.99 -12.13
N LYS A 231 13.01 9.82 -12.63
CA LYS A 231 14.39 9.42 -12.93
C LYS A 231 15.20 8.92 -11.72
N ASP A 232 14.78 9.28 -10.51
CA ASP A 232 15.48 8.92 -9.27
C ASP A 232 14.83 7.70 -8.57
N LEU A 233 13.63 7.28 -9.01
CA LEU A 233 12.91 6.12 -8.48
C LEU A 233 13.47 4.77 -8.99
N GLY A 234 14.18 4.76 -10.12
CA GLY A 234 14.78 3.57 -10.70
C GLY A 234 16.17 3.21 -10.17
N LYS A 235 16.73 4.00 -9.25
CA LYS A 235 18.02 3.73 -8.61
C LYS A 235 17.76 2.95 -7.30
N LEU A 236 17.49 1.66 -7.43
CA LEU A 236 17.43 0.70 -6.34
C LEU A 236 18.77 -0.01 -6.20
#